data_aea89b953821df01aa51c84157142df0
#
_entry.id   aea89b953821df01aa51c84157142df0
#
_cell.length_a   1.000
_cell.length_b   1.000
_cell.length_c   1.000
_cell.angle_alpha   90.00
_cell.angle_beta   90.00
_cell.angle_gamma   90.00
#
_symmetry.space_group_name_H-M   'P 1'
#
loop_
_entity.id
_entity.type
_entity.pdbx_description
1 polymer ?
#
loop_
_entity_poly.entity_id
_entity_poly.type
_entity_poly.pdbx_seq_one_letter_code
_entity_poly.pdbx_strand_id
1 'polypeptide(L)'
;GSLYCIMHLIIVYKVVQIEQGRDKMQKRKFNLNTLYFSDRLQAELRGIGRHALTLVVAPMGYGKTTAVNWYLDECAQQPGTRVVRISMYSDSLPIFWQSVQYAFDRAGYDVLQGYDCPQDAATAAMLIDDLNDALTGPDACYIFLDDFHLLQDHRSAVFLVKWALRLPENVHIIVATRDRHPWDNELVQLGSRVCIFDPKQLR
;
A
#
# COMPACT_ATOMS: atom_id res chain seq x y z
N GLY A 1 1.14 20.85 -6.89
CA GLY A 1 2.55 21.22 -6.72
C GLY A 1 3.48 20.01 -6.52
N SER A 2 3.11 19.04 -5.70
CA SER A 2 4.00 17.92 -5.34
C SER A 2 4.09 16.84 -6.40
N LEU A 3 3.07 16.68 -7.18
CA LEU A 3 3.05 15.74 -8.33
C LEU A 3 3.86 16.26 -9.53
N TYR A 4 3.83 17.57 -9.74
CA TYR A 4 4.76 18.24 -10.61
C TYR A 4 6.19 18.00 -10.12
N CYS A 5 6.41 17.92 -8.81
CA CYS A 5 7.72 17.65 -8.23
C CYS A 5 8.20 16.22 -8.47
N ILE A 6 7.32 15.20 -8.37
CA ILE A 6 7.71 13.80 -8.66
C ILE A 6 7.92 13.60 -10.16
N MET A 7 7.03 14.09 -11.02
CA MET A 7 7.24 14.10 -12.46
C MET A 7 8.38 15.02 -12.89
N HIS A 8 8.53 16.21 -12.29
CA HIS A 8 9.66 17.09 -12.55
C HIS A 8 10.98 16.47 -12.09
N LEU A 9 11.00 15.75 -10.97
CA LEU A 9 12.19 15.01 -10.52
C LEU A 9 12.55 13.85 -11.45
N ILE A 10 11.55 13.12 -11.96
CA ILE A 10 11.79 12.06 -12.96
C ILE A 10 12.24 12.69 -14.30
N ILE A 11 11.66 13.82 -14.71
CA ILE A 11 12.02 14.53 -15.95
C ILE A 11 13.34 15.26 -15.77
N VAL A 12 13.58 15.96 -14.66
CA VAL A 12 14.85 16.65 -14.38
C VAL A 12 15.99 15.64 -14.23
N TYR A 13 15.76 14.49 -13.61
CA TYR A 13 16.77 13.43 -13.58
C TYR A 13 17.09 12.87 -14.97
N LYS A 14 16.09 12.71 -15.84
CA LYS A 14 16.33 12.36 -17.26
C LYS A 14 17.06 13.47 -18.02
N VAL A 15 16.72 14.73 -17.79
CA VAL A 15 17.35 15.88 -18.47
C VAL A 15 18.77 16.11 -17.97
N VAL A 16 19.04 16.03 -16.69
CA VAL A 16 20.39 16.14 -16.11
C VAL A 16 21.29 14.99 -16.58
N GLN A 17 20.77 13.78 -16.74
CA GLN A 17 21.52 12.67 -17.32
C GLN A 17 21.79 12.86 -18.83
N ILE A 18 20.91 13.55 -19.55
CA ILE A 18 21.10 13.89 -20.97
C ILE A 18 22.16 15.01 -21.15
N GLU A 19 22.19 15.98 -20.24
CA GLU A 19 23.20 17.07 -20.30
C GLU A 19 24.58 16.62 -19.83
N GLN A 20 24.68 15.73 -18.84
CA GLN A 20 25.98 15.14 -18.45
C GLN A 20 26.48 14.05 -19.42
N GLY A 21 25.61 13.53 -20.28
CA GLY A 21 25.91 12.49 -21.26
C GLY A 21 26.44 12.99 -22.59
N ARG A 22 26.62 14.32 -22.82
CA ARG A 22 27.22 14.87 -24.05
C ARG A 22 28.72 14.72 -24.15
N ASP A 23 29.38 14.29 -23.06
CA ASP A 23 30.83 14.02 -23.10
C ASP A 23 31.10 12.55 -22.69
N LYS A 24 31.28 11.72 -23.68
CA LYS A 24 31.69 10.30 -23.73
C LYS A 24 30.59 9.34 -24.07
N MET A 25 30.51 8.99 -25.36
CA MET A 25 29.84 7.78 -25.86
C MET A 25 30.46 6.52 -25.22
N GLN A 26 29.88 6.07 -24.17
CA GLN A 26 29.90 4.66 -23.77
C GLN A 26 28.48 4.23 -23.45
N LYS A 27 28.01 3.17 -24.15
CA LYS A 27 26.72 2.50 -23.91
C LYS A 27 26.64 2.04 -22.47
N ARG A 28 26.21 2.90 -21.54
CA ARG A 28 25.80 2.50 -20.20
C ARG A 28 24.40 1.92 -20.31
N LYS A 29 24.26 0.63 -20.05
CA LYS A 29 22.97 0.02 -19.76
C LYS A 29 22.32 0.83 -18.64
N PHE A 30 21.20 1.47 -18.93
CA PHE A 30 20.40 2.14 -17.92
C PHE A 30 19.95 1.08 -16.91
N ASN A 31 20.50 1.14 -15.72
CA ASN A 31 20.04 0.33 -14.62
C ASN A 31 18.79 1.00 -14.06
N LEU A 32 17.61 0.47 -14.41
CA LEU A 32 16.30 0.95 -13.93
C LEU A 32 16.13 0.77 -12.40
N ASN A 33 17.12 0.20 -11.73
CA ASN A 33 17.07 -0.10 -10.30
C ASN A 33 17.51 1.04 -9.37
N THR A 34 17.84 2.23 -9.88
CA THR A 34 18.12 3.42 -9.07
C THR A 34 17.02 4.45 -9.24
N LEU A 35 15.82 4.13 -8.74
CA LEU A 35 14.79 5.13 -8.49
C LEU A 35 15.24 5.95 -7.27
N TYR A 36 15.59 7.21 -7.49
CA TYR A 36 15.89 8.13 -6.40
C TYR A 36 14.58 8.73 -5.89
N PHE A 37 14.24 8.42 -4.65
CA PHE A 37 13.16 9.09 -3.94
C PHE A 37 13.72 10.23 -3.08
N SER A 38 13.09 11.40 -3.12
CA SER A 38 13.50 12.53 -2.29
C SER A 38 13.45 12.16 -0.81
N ASP A 39 14.33 12.76 0.01
CA ASP A 39 14.37 12.53 1.45
C ASP A 39 13.02 12.83 2.11
N ARG A 40 12.31 13.84 1.58
CA ARG A 40 10.96 14.18 2.02
C ARG A 40 9.99 13.02 1.79
N LEU A 41 9.95 12.44 0.57
CA LEU A 41 9.06 11.32 0.27
C LEU A 41 9.43 10.10 1.10
N GLN A 42 10.71 9.82 1.29
CA GLN A 42 11.17 8.74 2.16
C GLN A 42 10.70 8.96 3.62
N ALA A 43 10.80 10.19 4.14
CA ALA A 43 10.34 10.52 5.48
C ALA A 43 8.83 10.33 5.64
N GLU A 44 8.05 10.70 4.61
CA GLU A 44 6.60 10.51 4.58
C GLU A 44 6.24 9.01 4.54
N LEU A 45 6.90 8.21 3.69
CA LEU A 45 6.69 6.77 3.61
C LEU A 45 6.97 6.04 4.92
N ARG A 46 7.94 6.53 5.73
CA ARG A 46 8.19 5.99 7.08
C ARG A 46 6.98 6.16 8.02
N GLY A 47 6.05 7.05 7.72
CA GLY A 47 4.78 7.18 8.41
C GLY A 47 3.91 5.92 8.32
N ILE A 48 4.08 5.08 7.28
CA ILE A 48 3.37 3.81 7.09
C ILE A 48 3.53 2.91 8.33
N GLY A 49 4.75 2.77 8.84
CA GLY A 49 5.04 1.93 10.00
C GLY A 49 4.56 2.50 11.35
N ARG A 50 3.89 3.65 11.36
CA ARG A 50 3.37 4.30 12.58
C ARG A 50 1.85 4.34 12.63
N HIS A 51 1.17 3.92 11.57
CA HIS A 51 -0.29 3.99 11.45
C HIS A 51 -0.88 2.60 11.16
N ALA A 52 -2.10 2.37 11.64
CA ALA A 52 -2.83 1.15 11.36
C ALA A 52 -3.22 1.07 9.88
N LEU A 53 -3.67 2.19 9.30
CA LEU A 53 -4.05 2.29 7.90
C LEU A 53 -3.35 3.49 7.26
N THR A 54 -2.74 3.27 6.11
CA THR A 54 -2.22 4.32 5.23
C THR A 54 -2.97 4.29 3.91
N LEU A 55 -3.61 5.39 3.56
CA LEU A 55 -4.30 5.55 2.29
C LEU A 55 -3.42 6.39 1.35
N VAL A 56 -3.01 5.79 0.23
CA VAL A 56 -2.21 6.47 -0.80
C VAL A 56 -3.12 6.82 -1.97
N VAL A 57 -3.51 8.09 -2.05
CA VAL A 57 -4.45 8.58 -3.06
C VAL A 57 -3.70 9.33 -4.13
N ALA A 58 -3.74 8.86 -5.36
CA ALA A 58 -3.22 9.60 -6.50
C ALA A 58 -3.77 9.05 -7.81
N PRO A 59 -3.89 9.87 -8.88
CA PRO A 59 -4.28 9.40 -10.20
C PRO A 59 -3.35 8.31 -10.76
N MET A 60 -3.76 7.68 -11.85
CA MET A 60 -2.93 6.69 -12.55
C MET A 60 -1.61 7.32 -13.04
N GLY A 61 -0.53 6.55 -13.03
CA GLY A 61 0.78 7.00 -13.54
C GLY A 61 1.61 7.84 -12.56
N TYR A 62 1.12 8.12 -11.37
CA TYR A 62 1.83 8.93 -10.38
C TYR A 62 2.80 8.16 -9.47
N GLY A 63 3.08 6.91 -9.79
CA GLY A 63 4.13 6.14 -9.11
C GLY A 63 3.76 5.65 -7.70
N LYS A 64 2.46 5.62 -7.32
CA LYS A 64 1.99 5.10 -6.02
C LYS A 64 2.57 3.72 -5.71
N THR A 65 2.30 2.78 -6.61
CA THR A 65 2.73 1.39 -6.50
C THR A 65 4.25 1.29 -6.36
N THR A 66 4.98 2.08 -7.16
CA THR A 66 6.45 2.10 -7.14
C THR A 66 6.99 2.62 -5.82
N ALA A 67 6.44 3.72 -5.29
CA ALA A 67 6.87 4.31 -4.03
C ALA A 67 6.59 3.39 -2.84
N VAL A 68 5.39 2.80 -2.78
CA VAL A 68 5.02 1.86 -1.71
C VAL A 68 5.87 0.59 -1.80
N ASN A 69 6.06 0.01 -2.98
CA ASN A 69 6.88 -1.18 -3.14
C ASN A 69 8.35 -0.92 -2.76
N TRP A 70 8.90 0.24 -3.12
CA TRP A 70 10.25 0.60 -2.67
C TRP A 70 10.35 0.59 -1.13
N TYR A 71 9.39 1.23 -0.44
CA TYR A 71 9.37 1.23 1.02
C TYR A 71 9.22 -0.19 1.61
N LEU A 72 8.35 -1.00 1.03
CA LEU A 72 8.11 -2.37 1.48
C LEU A 72 9.32 -3.27 1.24
N ASP A 73 10.06 -3.07 0.14
CA ASP A 73 11.29 -3.80 -0.15
C ASP A 73 12.38 -3.45 0.88
N GLU A 74 12.49 -2.17 1.29
CA GLU A 74 13.38 -1.76 2.39
C GLU A 74 12.97 -2.40 3.72
N CYS A 75 11.67 -2.42 4.03
CA CYS A 75 11.16 -3.06 5.25
C CYS A 75 11.42 -4.57 5.24
N ALA A 76 11.24 -5.24 4.11
CA ALA A 76 11.43 -6.69 3.96
C ALA A 76 12.89 -7.15 4.18
N GLN A 77 13.85 -6.22 4.09
CA GLN A 77 15.26 -6.52 4.41
C GLN A 77 15.50 -6.64 5.93
N GLN A 78 14.59 -6.12 6.75
CA GLN A 78 14.69 -6.22 8.20
C GLN A 78 14.25 -7.61 8.67
N PRO A 79 15.05 -8.29 9.52
CA PRO A 79 14.62 -9.55 10.13
C PRO A 79 13.29 -9.39 10.88
N GLY A 80 12.42 -10.39 10.80
CA GLY A 80 11.11 -10.35 11.46
C GLY A 80 10.10 -9.42 10.77
N THR A 81 10.27 -9.14 9.47
CA THR A 81 9.27 -8.38 8.69
C THR A 81 8.63 -9.27 7.66
N ARG A 82 7.30 -9.24 7.59
CA ARG A 82 6.50 -9.93 6.58
C ARG A 82 5.73 -8.92 5.74
N VAL A 83 5.63 -9.19 4.45
CA VAL A 83 4.91 -8.33 3.50
C VAL A 83 3.91 -9.16 2.72
N VAL A 84 2.64 -8.76 2.79
CA VAL A 84 1.53 -9.33 2.02
C VAL A 84 1.16 -8.34 0.92
N ARG A 85 1.32 -8.72 -0.35
CA ARG A 85 0.98 -7.86 -1.50
C ARG A 85 -0.22 -8.42 -2.23
N ILE A 86 -1.27 -7.60 -2.34
CA ILE A 86 -2.54 -7.95 -2.99
C ILE A 86 -2.78 -6.93 -4.09
N SER A 87 -2.83 -7.41 -5.34
CA SER A 87 -3.17 -6.57 -6.50
C SER A 87 -4.58 -6.86 -6.96
N MET A 88 -5.36 -5.81 -7.22
CA MET A 88 -6.70 -5.93 -7.79
C MET A 88 -6.60 -6.04 -9.30
N TYR A 89 -7.32 -7.01 -9.88
CA TYR A 89 -7.36 -7.23 -11.32
C TYR A 89 -8.75 -7.02 -11.91
N SER A 90 -9.78 -7.03 -11.06
CA SER A 90 -11.17 -6.87 -11.48
C SER A 90 -12.03 -6.37 -10.31
N ASP A 91 -13.28 -6.04 -10.58
CA ASP A 91 -14.33 -5.69 -9.61
C ASP A 91 -15.01 -6.93 -9.00
N SER A 92 -14.59 -8.14 -9.38
CA SER A 92 -15.16 -9.40 -8.89
C SER A 92 -14.68 -9.70 -7.46
N LEU A 93 -15.62 -9.69 -6.53
CA LEU A 93 -15.37 -10.08 -5.12
C LEU A 93 -14.78 -11.50 -4.98
N PRO A 94 -15.27 -12.54 -5.68
CA PRO A 94 -14.67 -13.87 -5.62
C PRO A 94 -13.21 -13.90 -6.08
N ILE A 95 -12.87 -13.19 -7.17
CA ILE A 95 -11.50 -13.10 -7.66
C ILE A 95 -10.62 -12.35 -6.67
N PHE A 96 -11.12 -11.25 -6.11
CA PHE A 96 -10.44 -10.51 -5.05
C PHE A 96 -10.16 -11.40 -3.85
N TRP A 97 -11.15 -12.15 -3.38
CA TRP A 97 -11.00 -13.03 -2.21
C TRP A 97 -9.94 -14.11 -2.44
N GLN A 98 -9.94 -14.75 -3.59
CA GLN A 98 -8.89 -15.71 -3.96
C GLN A 98 -7.50 -15.07 -3.97
N SER A 99 -7.38 -13.83 -4.47
CA SER A 99 -6.11 -13.09 -4.48
C SER A 99 -5.62 -12.79 -3.06
N VAL A 100 -6.53 -12.47 -2.14
CA VAL A 100 -6.23 -12.24 -0.72
C VAL A 100 -5.72 -13.54 -0.08
N GLN A 101 -6.47 -14.65 -0.22
CA GLN A 101 -6.09 -15.94 0.32
C GLN A 101 -4.70 -16.36 -0.16
N TYR A 102 -4.45 -16.25 -1.46
CA TYR A 102 -3.16 -16.58 -2.07
C TYR A 102 -2.00 -15.72 -1.55
N ALA A 103 -2.24 -14.40 -1.40
CA ALA A 103 -1.20 -13.48 -0.92
C ALA A 103 -0.83 -13.77 0.55
N PHE A 104 -1.80 -14.08 1.40
CA PHE A 104 -1.56 -14.45 2.79
C PHE A 104 -0.82 -15.78 2.92
N ASP A 105 -1.24 -16.78 2.16
CA ASP A 105 -0.57 -18.10 2.10
C ASP A 105 0.90 -17.96 1.70
N ARG A 106 1.19 -17.19 0.66
CA ARG A 106 2.57 -16.90 0.23
C ARG A 106 3.40 -16.17 1.27
N ALA A 107 2.79 -15.36 2.12
CA ALA A 107 3.46 -14.69 3.23
C ALA A 107 3.63 -15.58 4.47
N GLY A 108 3.13 -16.83 4.42
CA GLY A 108 3.23 -17.82 5.48
C GLY A 108 2.09 -17.77 6.49
N TYR A 109 0.94 -17.22 6.10
CA TYR A 109 -0.29 -17.18 6.91
C TYR A 109 -1.36 -18.05 6.26
N ASP A 110 -1.72 -19.16 6.88
CA ASP A 110 -2.73 -20.12 6.41
C ASP A 110 -4.14 -19.88 6.95
N VAL A 111 -4.31 -18.88 7.81
CA VAL A 111 -5.55 -18.56 8.50
C VAL A 111 -6.76 -18.39 7.58
N LEU A 112 -6.54 -17.92 6.34
CA LEU A 112 -7.63 -17.69 5.39
C LEU A 112 -8.04 -18.91 4.56
N GLN A 113 -7.32 -20.02 4.63
CA GLN A 113 -7.59 -21.20 3.78
C GLN A 113 -8.96 -21.83 4.05
N GLY A 114 -9.48 -21.71 5.26
CA GLY A 114 -10.79 -22.23 5.66
C GLY A 114 -11.95 -21.23 5.56
N TYR A 115 -11.72 -20.02 5.07
CA TYR A 115 -12.74 -18.97 5.04
C TYR A 115 -13.27 -18.71 3.62
N ASP A 116 -14.59 -18.64 3.53
CA ASP A 116 -15.25 -18.02 2.39
C ASP A 116 -15.23 -16.49 2.53
N CYS A 117 -15.43 -15.78 1.41
CA CYS A 117 -15.58 -14.33 1.44
C CYS A 117 -16.72 -13.94 2.38
N PRO A 118 -16.48 -13.08 3.40
CA PRO A 118 -17.52 -12.70 4.35
C PRO A 118 -18.72 -12.07 3.66
N GLN A 119 -19.92 -12.57 3.96
CA GLN A 119 -21.15 -12.07 3.34
C GLN A 119 -21.92 -11.10 4.24
N ASP A 120 -21.65 -11.09 5.53
CA ASP A 120 -22.33 -10.28 6.53
C ASP A 120 -21.37 -9.75 7.61
N ALA A 121 -21.87 -8.88 8.47
CA ALA A 121 -21.09 -8.25 9.53
C ALA A 121 -20.59 -9.24 10.58
N ALA A 122 -21.32 -10.33 10.86
CA ALA A 122 -20.94 -11.31 11.86
C ALA A 122 -19.77 -12.17 11.36
N THR A 123 -19.86 -12.69 10.14
CA THR A 123 -18.76 -13.44 9.51
C THR A 123 -17.53 -12.58 9.29
N ALA A 124 -17.71 -11.29 8.96
CA ALA A 124 -16.61 -10.34 8.86
C ALA A 124 -15.93 -10.08 10.21
N ALA A 125 -16.68 -9.98 11.30
CA ALA A 125 -16.12 -9.79 12.63
C ALA A 125 -15.31 -11.01 13.10
N MET A 126 -15.81 -12.22 12.87
CA MET A 126 -15.09 -13.46 13.18
C MET A 126 -13.78 -13.55 12.39
N LEU A 127 -13.83 -13.22 11.09
CA LEU A 127 -12.63 -13.21 10.25
C LEU A 127 -11.59 -12.21 10.75
N ILE A 128 -12.02 -11.01 11.17
CA ILE A 128 -11.12 -9.99 11.73
C ILE A 128 -10.46 -10.51 13.01
N ASP A 129 -11.19 -11.16 13.89
CA ASP A 129 -10.64 -11.71 15.13
C ASP A 129 -9.56 -12.76 14.82
N ASP A 130 -9.86 -13.73 13.96
CA ASP A 130 -8.92 -14.80 13.60
C ASP A 130 -7.69 -14.25 12.84
N LEU A 131 -7.89 -13.25 11.96
CA LEU A 131 -6.78 -12.57 11.30
C LEU A 131 -5.87 -11.86 12.32
N ASN A 132 -6.46 -11.10 13.24
CA ASN A 132 -5.68 -10.36 14.24
C ASN A 132 -4.92 -11.31 15.16
N ASP A 133 -5.51 -12.43 15.54
CA ASP A 133 -4.83 -13.46 16.33
C ASP A 133 -3.65 -14.06 15.57
N ALA A 134 -3.84 -14.38 14.29
CA ALA A 134 -2.77 -14.94 13.45
C ALA A 134 -1.64 -13.95 13.13
N LEU A 135 -1.95 -12.66 13.06
CA LEU A 135 -1.00 -11.60 12.73
C LEU A 135 -0.31 -11.02 13.96
N THR A 136 -0.85 -11.22 15.15
CA THR A 136 -0.26 -10.72 16.39
C THR A 136 1.07 -11.44 16.67
N GLY A 137 2.13 -10.68 16.91
CA GLY A 137 3.43 -11.25 17.21
C GLY A 137 4.54 -10.21 17.20
N PRO A 138 5.80 -10.65 17.36
CA PRO A 138 6.97 -9.77 17.34
C PRO A 138 7.34 -9.28 15.94
N ASP A 139 6.87 -9.97 14.89
CA ASP A 139 7.18 -9.65 13.51
C ASP A 139 6.29 -8.50 13.01
N ALA A 140 6.90 -7.51 12.37
CA ALA A 140 6.15 -6.47 11.68
C ALA A 140 5.48 -7.06 10.43
N CYS A 141 4.21 -6.75 10.22
CA CYS A 141 3.45 -7.20 9.06
C CYS A 141 2.88 -6.01 8.29
N TYR A 142 3.23 -5.92 7.02
CA TYR A 142 2.71 -4.92 6.10
C TYR A 142 1.80 -5.58 5.07
N ILE A 143 0.57 -5.08 4.95
CA ILE A 143 -0.44 -5.59 4.03
C ILE A 143 -0.74 -4.50 3.01
N PHE A 144 -0.35 -4.72 1.76
CA PHE A 144 -0.51 -3.75 0.68
C PHE A 144 -1.59 -4.18 -0.30
N LEU A 145 -2.64 -3.36 -0.42
CA LEU A 145 -3.72 -3.51 -1.40
C LEU A 145 -3.52 -2.45 -2.49
N ASP A 146 -3.08 -2.90 -3.67
CA ASP A 146 -2.85 -2.03 -4.82
C ASP A 146 -4.06 -2.01 -5.75
N ASP A 147 -4.25 -0.87 -6.43
CA ASP A 147 -5.37 -0.62 -7.34
C ASP A 147 -6.77 -0.84 -6.73
N PHE A 148 -6.92 -0.58 -5.44
CA PHE A 148 -8.15 -0.83 -4.68
C PHE A 148 -9.39 -0.15 -5.25
N HIS A 149 -9.24 0.92 -6.03
CA HIS A 149 -10.32 1.60 -6.74
C HIS A 149 -11.06 0.70 -7.76
N LEU A 150 -10.48 -0.42 -8.17
CA LEU A 150 -11.14 -1.39 -9.04
C LEU A 150 -12.26 -2.14 -8.32
N LEU A 151 -12.16 -2.30 -7.00
CA LEU A 151 -13.19 -2.91 -6.18
C LEU A 151 -14.22 -1.85 -5.75
N GLN A 152 -15.30 -1.72 -6.52
CA GLN A 152 -16.30 -0.67 -6.35
C GLN A 152 -17.30 -0.94 -5.21
N ASP A 153 -17.24 -2.09 -4.56
CA ASP A 153 -18.11 -2.44 -3.45
C ASP A 153 -17.73 -1.67 -2.18
N HIS A 154 -18.60 -0.75 -1.76
CA HIS A 154 -18.41 0.07 -0.56
C HIS A 154 -18.18 -0.77 0.71
N ARG A 155 -18.74 -1.98 0.80
CA ARG A 155 -18.56 -2.88 1.94
C ARG A 155 -17.09 -3.25 2.17
N SER A 156 -16.28 -3.26 1.13
CA SER A 156 -14.84 -3.54 1.23
C SER A 156 -14.09 -2.43 1.96
N ALA A 157 -14.42 -1.17 1.73
CA ALA A 157 -13.86 -0.03 2.47
C ALA A 157 -14.30 -0.06 3.94
N VAL A 158 -15.58 -0.32 4.20
CA VAL A 158 -16.11 -0.51 5.57
C VAL A 158 -15.40 -1.64 6.30
N PHE A 159 -15.18 -2.77 5.64
CA PHE A 159 -14.45 -3.90 6.22
C PHE A 159 -13.01 -3.51 6.61
N LEU A 160 -12.28 -2.86 5.71
CA LEU A 160 -10.90 -2.44 5.96
C LEU A 160 -10.80 -1.44 7.13
N VAL A 161 -11.74 -0.51 7.24
CA VAL A 161 -11.76 0.43 8.37
C VAL A 161 -12.07 -0.29 9.68
N LYS A 162 -13.04 -1.21 9.72
CA LYS A 162 -13.33 -2.01 10.89
C LYS A 162 -12.14 -2.87 11.32
N TRP A 163 -11.44 -3.43 10.36
CA TRP A 163 -10.21 -4.18 10.62
C TRP A 163 -9.11 -3.28 11.17
N ALA A 164 -8.88 -2.13 10.55
CA ALA A 164 -7.87 -1.16 10.96
C ALA A 164 -8.09 -0.63 12.40
N LEU A 165 -9.36 -0.49 12.84
CA LEU A 165 -9.70 -0.12 14.22
C LEU A 165 -9.21 -1.12 15.26
N ARG A 166 -9.03 -2.39 14.88
CA ARG A 166 -8.71 -3.51 15.78
C ARG A 166 -7.35 -4.14 15.47
N LEU A 167 -6.58 -3.57 14.56
CA LEU A 167 -5.27 -4.10 14.18
C LEU A 167 -4.31 -4.15 15.36
N PRO A 168 -3.52 -5.23 15.50
CA PRO A 168 -2.36 -5.27 16.38
C PRO A 168 -1.34 -4.19 16.01
N GLU A 169 -0.56 -3.74 16.98
CA GLU A 169 0.43 -2.65 16.77
C GLU A 169 1.50 -2.99 15.75
N ASN A 170 1.79 -4.27 15.56
CA ASN A 170 2.79 -4.76 14.60
C ASN A 170 2.26 -4.88 13.17
N VAL A 171 0.98 -4.59 12.91
CA VAL A 171 0.33 -4.76 11.60
C VAL A 171 -0.04 -3.41 11.00
N HIS A 172 0.30 -3.21 9.73
CA HIS A 172 0.09 -1.97 8.99
C HIS A 172 -0.56 -2.28 7.64
N ILE A 173 -1.75 -1.71 7.38
CA ILE A 173 -2.45 -1.82 6.10
C ILE A 173 -2.13 -0.60 5.25
N ILE A 174 -1.80 -0.81 4.00
CA ILE A 174 -1.58 0.23 3.00
C ILE A 174 -2.54 0.00 1.85
N VAL A 175 -3.30 1.02 1.48
CA VAL A 175 -4.24 0.97 0.36
C VAL A 175 -3.88 2.02 -0.67
N ALA A 176 -3.58 1.59 -1.89
CA ALA A 176 -3.41 2.49 -3.02
C ALA A 176 -4.70 2.60 -3.82
N THR A 177 -5.20 3.83 -3.99
CA THR A 177 -6.46 4.12 -4.68
C THR A 177 -6.34 5.37 -5.53
N ARG A 178 -7.27 5.58 -6.44
CA ARG A 178 -7.34 6.80 -7.27
C ARG A 178 -8.16 7.90 -6.64
N ASP A 179 -9.13 7.53 -5.82
CA ASP A 179 -10.10 8.44 -5.23
C ASP A 179 -10.25 8.19 -3.73
N ARG A 180 -10.32 9.28 -2.97
CA ARG A 180 -10.54 9.27 -1.53
C ARG A 180 -12.02 9.28 -1.17
N HIS A 181 -12.87 9.84 -2.03
CA HIS A 181 -14.27 10.11 -1.72
C HIS A 181 -15.04 8.91 -1.11
N PRO A 182 -14.86 7.65 -1.59
CA PRO A 182 -15.55 6.51 -0.99
C PRO A 182 -15.17 6.23 0.47
N TRP A 183 -14.07 6.82 0.95
CA TRP A 183 -13.51 6.56 2.27
C TRP A 183 -13.79 7.65 3.30
N ASP A 184 -14.19 8.86 2.87
CA ASP A 184 -14.20 10.05 3.74
C ASP A 184 -15.01 9.86 5.03
N ASN A 185 -16.19 9.25 4.94
CA ASN A 185 -17.04 9.01 6.10
C ASN A 185 -16.48 7.91 7.04
N GLU A 186 -15.87 6.90 6.47
CA GLU A 186 -15.36 5.75 7.22
C GLU A 186 -14.05 6.08 7.94
N LEU A 187 -13.19 6.89 7.31
CA LEU A 187 -11.89 7.25 7.87
C LEU A 187 -11.98 8.10 9.15
N VAL A 188 -13.07 8.83 9.35
CA VAL A 188 -13.30 9.63 10.57
C VAL A 188 -13.21 8.77 11.83
N GLN A 189 -13.63 7.50 11.77
CA GLN A 189 -13.60 6.57 12.89
C GLN A 189 -12.17 6.21 13.34
N LEU A 190 -11.19 6.31 12.45
CA LEU A 190 -9.81 5.91 12.71
C LEU A 190 -8.99 6.99 13.43
N GLY A 191 -9.38 8.26 13.33
CA GLY A 191 -8.66 9.36 13.97
C GLY A 191 -7.16 9.37 13.64
N SER A 192 -6.30 9.30 14.66
CA SER A 192 -4.84 9.28 14.50
C SER A 192 -4.27 7.95 14.00
N ARG A 193 -5.10 6.91 13.87
CA ARG A 193 -4.67 5.59 13.35
C ARG A 193 -4.54 5.55 11.84
N VAL A 194 -5.01 6.59 11.13
CA VAL A 194 -4.93 6.70 9.67
C VAL A 194 -3.94 7.76 9.24
N CYS A 195 -3.15 7.45 8.22
CA CYS A 195 -2.33 8.39 7.48
C CYS A 195 -2.83 8.46 6.03
N ILE A 196 -2.93 9.67 5.48
CA ILE A 196 -3.40 9.88 4.12
C ILE A 196 -2.31 10.61 3.35
N PHE A 197 -1.80 9.96 2.31
CA PHE A 197 -0.95 10.58 1.31
C PHE A 197 -1.81 11.03 0.13
N ASP A 198 -2.22 12.29 0.14
CA ASP A 198 -2.93 12.93 -0.97
C ASP A 198 -2.01 13.99 -1.60
N PRO A 199 -1.78 13.93 -2.92
CA PRO A 199 -1.00 14.94 -3.62
C PRO A 199 -1.49 16.38 -3.42
N LYS A 200 -2.77 16.57 -3.12
CA LYS A 200 -3.34 17.89 -2.84
C LYS A 200 -2.94 18.43 -1.46
N GLN A 201 -2.54 17.58 -0.53
CA GLN A 201 -2.10 17.95 0.82
C GLN A 201 -0.58 18.11 0.92
N LEU A 202 0.16 17.72 -0.12
CA LEU A 202 1.61 17.86 -0.21
C LEU A 202 2.04 19.21 -0.83
N ARG A 203 1.13 20.21 -0.85
CA ARG A 203 1.39 21.58 -1.31
C ARG A 203 2.00 22.44 -0.21
#